data_a48c52649a25d4c9827e38b755803145
#
_entry.id   a48c52649a25d4c9827e38b755803145
#
_cell.length_a   1.000
_cell.length_b   1.000
_cell.length_c   1.000
_cell.angle_alpha   90.00
_cell.angle_beta   90.00
_cell.angle_gamma   90.00
#
_symmetry.space_group_name_H-M   'P 1'
#
loop_
_entity.id
_entity.type
_entity.pdbx_description
1 polymer ?
#
loop_
_entity_poly.entity_id
_entity_poly.type
_entity_poly.pdbx_seq_one_letter_code
_entity_poly.pdbx_strand_id
1 'polypeptide(L)'
;MIVHCSKCSQSNRLPAARLRDKAKCASCKTPLLPLAHPVAIGSKNDFDELLRDAPSPVLVDFWAAWCGPCRTVAPELEKISARRAGEVIVAKVDTDALPEVAERFGIQSIPTMIVFRNGSETDRLSGAMPASAIEARLSL
;
A
#
# COMPACT_ATOMS: atom_id res chain seq x y z
N MET A 1 -3.96 -4.46 -11.57
CA MET A 1 -3.38 -4.98 -10.32
C MET A 1 -4.36 -5.88 -9.58
N ILE A 2 -3.89 -6.69 -8.68
CA ILE A 2 -4.74 -7.60 -7.90
C ILE A 2 -5.14 -6.94 -6.58
N VAL A 3 -6.44 -7.00 -6.27
CA VAL A 3 -7.00 -6.56 -4.98
C VAL A 3 -7.78 -7.74 -4.39
N HIS A 4 -7.40 -8.14 -3.18
CA HIS A 4 -8.08 -9.22 -2.47
C HIS A 4 -9.30 -8.66 -1.73
N CYS A 5 -10.44 -9.35 -1.86
CA CYS A 5 -11.65 -8.96 -1.15
C CYS A 5 -11.45 -9.12 0.36
N SER A 6 -11.76 -8.09 1.14
CA SER A 6 -11.63 -8.12 2.60
C SER A 6 -12.63 -9.09 3.26
N LYS A 7 -13.70 -9.45 2.57
CA LYS A 7 -14.74 -10.34 3.10
C LYS A 7 -14.51 -11.81 2.75
N CYS A 8 -14.22 -12.13 1.47
CA CYS A 8 -14.11 -13.52 1.02
C CYS A 8 -12.73 -13.91 0.51
N SER A 9 -11.76 -12.99 0.51
CA SER A 9 -10.38 -13.18 0.06
C SER A 9 -10.21 -13.46 -1.43
N GLN A 10 -11.28 -13.38 -2.23
CA GLN A 10 -11.19 -13.56 -3.67
C GLN A 10 -10.24 -12.52 -4.27
N SER A 11 -9.33 -12.99 -5.14
CA SER A 11 -8.49 -12.10 -5.94
C SER A 11 -9.31 -11.44 -7.02
N ASN A 12 -9.26 -10.12 -7.09
CA ASN A 12 -9.94 -9.34 -8.11
C ASN A 12 -8.92 -8.50 -8.87
N ARG A 13 -9.02 -8.48 -10.20
CA ARG A 13 -8.15 -7.63 -11.01
C ARG A 13 -8.84 -6.31 -11.25
N LEU A 14 -8.19 -5.22 -10.82
CA LEU A 14 -8.66 -3.85 -11.01
C LEU A 14 -7.55 -3.03 -11.65
N PRO A 15 -7.85 -2.24 -12.71
CA PRO A 15 -6.89 -1.24 -13.17
C PRO A 15 -6.62 -0.21 -12.07
N ALA A 16 -5.35 0.10 -11.82
CA ALA A 16 -5.00 1.09 -10.81
C ALA A 16 -5.60 2.47 -11.10
N ALA A 17 -5.77 2.81 -12.37
CA ALA A 17 -6.40 4.08 -12.78
C ALA A 17 -7.85 4.20 -12.31
N ARG A 18 -8.49 3.09 -11.97
CA ARG A 18 -9.91 3.05 -11.59
C ARG A 18 -10.14 2.89 -10.09
N LEU A 19 -9.15 3.11 -9.27
CA LEU A 19 -9.26 2.92 -7.81
C LEU A 19 -10.14 3.96 -7.11
N ARG A 20 -10.58 4.99 -7.81
CA ARG A 20 -11.59 5.96 -7.32
C ARG A 20 -13.00 5.66 -7.82
N ASP A 21 -13.17 4.67 -8.68
CA ASP A 21 -14.47 4.29 -9.21
C ASP A 21 -15.22 3.40 -8.22
N LYS A 22 -16.28 2.75 -8.71
CA LYS A 22 -16.99 1.73 -7.94
C LYS A 22 -16.64 0.36 -8.51
N ALA A 23 -16.39 -0.59 -7.64
CA ALA A 23 -16.13 -1.97 -8.03
C ALA A 23 -16.61 -2.91 -6.95
N LYS A 24 -17.03 -4.08 -7.33
CA LYS A 24 -17.51 -5.13 -6.43
C LYS A 24 -16.71 -6.40 -6.64
N CYS A 25 -16.57 -7.18 -5.59
CA CYS A 25 -15.95 -8.50 -5.66
C CYS A 25 -16.72 -9.38 -6.65
N ALA A 26 -16.01 -10.03 -7.56
CA ALA A 26 -16.62 -10.93 -8.55
C ALA A 26 -17.32 -12.11 -7.88
N SER A 27 -16.85 -12.54 -6.71
CA SER A 27 -17.38 -13.70 -6.01
C SER A 27 -18.54 -13.34 -5.08
N CYS A 28 -18.33 -12.47 -4.08
CA CYS A 28 -19.34 -12.20 -3.04
C CYS A 28 -20.08 -10.87 -3.20
N LYS A 29 -19.75 -10.08 -4.23
CA LYS A 29 -20.39 -8.79 -4.54
C LYS A 29 -20.21 -7.71 -3.49
N THR A 30 -19.35 -7.92 -2.50
CA THR A 30 -18.97 -6.87 -1.54
C THR A 30 -18.24 -5.74 -2.28
N PRO A 31 -18.53 -4.46 -1.98
CA PRO A 31 -17.76 -3.36 -2.56
C PRO A 31 -16.27 -3.46 -2.25
N LEU A 32 -15.43 -3.29 -3.27
CA LEU A 32 -13.98 -3.30 -3.13
C LEU A 32 -13.40 -1.91 -2.91
N LEU A 33 -14.13 -0.88 -3.30
CA LEU A 33 -13.68 0.51 -3.25
C LEU A 33 -14.63 1.37 -2.41
N PRO A 34 -14.12 2.41 -1.73
CA PRO A 34 -12.72 2.80 -1.68
C PRO A 34 -11.88 1.77 -0.91
N LEU A 35 -10.57 1.71 -1.22
CA LEU A 35 -9.67 0.83 -0.49
C LEU A 35 -9.52 1.34 0.94
N ALA A 36 -9.92 0.53 1.91
CA ALA A 36 -9.86 0.86 3.34
C ALA A 36 -8.89 -0.05 4.11
N HIS A 37 -8.16 -0.90 3.39
CA HIS A 37 -7.12 -1.78 3.92
C HIS A 37 -5.88 -1.67 3.06
N PRO A 38 -4.67 -1.88 3.62
CA PRO A 38 -3.45 -1.95 2.82
C PRO A 38 -3.55 -3.04 1.74
N VAL A 39 -3.04 -2.75 0.56
CA VAL A 39 -3.03 -3.68 -0.57
C VAL A 39 -1.67 -4.35 -0.64
N ALA A 40 -1.63 -5.68 -0.55
CA ALA A 40 -0.40 -6.43 -0.76
C ALA A 40 -0.06 -6.46 -2.26
N ILE A 41 1.12 -5.98 -2.62
CA ILE A 41 1.58 -5.96 -4.01
C ILE A 41 2.24 -7.30 -4.32
N GLY A 42 1.70 -8.04 -5.26
CA GLY A 42 2.14 -9.39 -5.59
C GLY A 42 3.20 -9.49 -6.67
N SER A 43 3.44 -8.43 -7.42
CA SER A 43 4.42 -8.46 -8.51
C SER A 43 5.00 -7.08 -8.79
N LYS A 44 6.16 -7.07 -9.45
CA LYS A 44 6.79 -5.84 -9.94
C LYS A 44 5.85 -5.10 -10.91
N ASN A 45 5.16 -5.84 -11.77
CA ASN A 45 4.24 -5.24 -12.74
C ASN A 45 3.07 -4.53 -12.06
N ASP A 46 2.50 -5.13 -11.02
CA ASP A 46 1.45 -4.48 -10.23
C ASP A 46 1.96 -3.24 -9.52
N PHE A 47 3.19 -3.29 -9.00
CA PHE A 47 3.82 -2.14 -8.38
C PHE A 47 3.98 -0.99 -9.39
N ASP A 48 4.52 -1.29 -10.56
CA ASP A 48 4.74 -0.29 -11.61
C ASP A 48 3.41 0.31 -12.09
N GLU A 49 2.39 -0.53 -12.24
CA GLU A 49 1.04 -0.07 -12.62
C GLU A 49 0.48 0.90 -11.57
N LEU A 50 0.60 0.54 -10.29
CA LEU A 50 0.09 1.37 -9.20
C LEU A 50 0.76 2.75 -9.19
N LEU A 51 2.08 2.79 -9.30
CA LEU A 51 2.80 4.06 -9.31
C LEU A 51 2.48 4.93 -10.52
N ARG A 52 2.32 4.31 -11.68
CA ARG A 52 2.04 5.03 -12.93
C ARG A 52 0.61 5.57 -12.97
N ASP A 53 -0.36 4.79 -12.51
CA ASP A 53 -1.78 5.02 -12.81
C ASP A 53 -2.63 5.42 -11.60
N ALA A 54 -2.11 5.32 -10.38
CA ALA A 54 -2.90 5.61 -9.17
C ALA A 54 -3.44 7.06 -9.20
N PRO A 55 -4.75 7.23 -8.95
CA PRO A 55 -5.36 8.57 -8.96
C PRO A 55 -5.17 9.34 -7.64
N SER A 56 -4.49 8.73 -6.67
CA SER A 56 -4.30 9.28 -5.32
C SER A 56 -2.86 9.07 -4.89
N PRO A 57 -2.37 9.79 -3.86
CA PRO A 57 -1.08 9.47 -3.25
C PRO A 57 -1.04 8.02 -2.78
N VAL A 58 0.12 7.40 -2.93
CA VAL A 58 0.35 6.01 -2.53
C VAL A 58 1.39 5.99 -1.42
N LEU A 59 1.03 5.40 -0.28
CA LEU A 59 1.95 5.13 0.82
C LEU A 59 2.38 3.68 0.71
N VAL A 60 3.66 3.45 0.41
CA VAL A 60 4.21 2.09 0.27
C VAL A 60 5.01 1.73 1.51
N ASP A 61 4.63 0.63 2.15
CA ASP A 61 5.34 0.03 3.28
C ASP A 61 6.22 -1.12 2.78
N PHE A 62 7.53 -0.95 2.89
CA PHE A 62 8.51 -2.00 2.62
C PHE A 62 8.76 -2.78 3.91
N TRP A 63 8.42 -4.06 3.92
CA TRP A 63 8.39 -4.89 5.12
C TRP A 63 8.90 -6.31 4.86
N ALA A 64 9.06 -7.10 5.91
CA ALA A 64 9.32 -8.55 5.81
C ALA A 64 8.68 -9.26 6.99
N ALA A 65 8.36 -10.54 6.80
CA ALA A 65 7.66 -11.34 7.81
C ALA A 65 8.48 -11.56 9.10
N TRP A 66 9.81 -11.57 9.00
CA TRP A 66 10.72 -11.76 10.14
C TRP A 66 10.97 -10.48 10.95
N CYS A 67 10.48 -9.35 10.49
CA CYS A 67 10.78 -8.04 11.05
C CYS A 67 9.79 -7.68 12.18
N GLY A 68 10.28 -7.59 13.41
CA GLY A 68 9.46 -7.21 14.58
C GLY A 68 8.83 -5.83 14.46
N PRO A 69 9.62 -4.77 14.18
CA PRO A 69 9.05 -3.42 14.00
C PRO A 69 8.05 -3.32 12.87
N CYS A 70 8.18 -4.13 11.82
CA CYS A 70 7.19 -4.19 10.74
C CYS A 70 5.83 -4.66 11.25
N ARG A 71 5.82 -5.63 12.16
CA ARG A 71 4.58 -6.11 12.81
C ARG A 71 3.98 -5.06 13.72
N THR A 72 4.81 -4.24 14.37
CA THR A 72 4.35 -3.15 15.23
C THR A 72 3.67 -2.05 14.42
N VAL A 73 4.18 -1.73 13.23
CA VAL A 73 3.62 -0.67 12.38
C VAL A 73 2.40 -1.13 11.59
N ALA A 74 2.22 -2.42 11.37
CA ALA A 74 1.12 -2.93 10.55
C ALA A 74 -0.27 -2.43 11.01
N PRO A 75 -0.64 -2.49 12.31
CA PRO A 75 -1.93 -1.95 12.74
C PRO A 75 -2.04 -0.43 12.55
N GLU A 76 -0.94 0.30 12.61
CA GLU A 76 -0.93 1.75 12.37
C GLU A 76 -1.24 2.08 10.92
N LEU A 77 -0.73 1.27 9.99
CA LEU A 77 -1.03 1.41 8.56
C LEU A 77 -2.48 1.04 8.25
N GLU A 78 -3.04 0.06 8.95
CA GLU A 78 -4.47 -0.26 8.86
C GLU A 78 -5.33 0.95 9.26
N LYS A 79 -4.95 1.64 10.34
CA LYS A 79 -5.65 2.86 10.79
C LYS A 79 -5.61 3.95 9.72
N ILE A 80 -4.45 4.20 9.13
CA ILE A 80 -4.30 5.20 8.07
C ILE A 80 -5.16 4.84 6.87
N SER A 81 -5.10 3.59 6.43
CA SER A 81 -5.87 3.10 5.29
C SER A 81 -7.38 3.30 5.49
N ALA A 82 -7.87 2.97 6.68
CA ALA A 82 -9.30 3.11 7.01
C ALA A 82 -9.72 4.59 7.10
N ARG A 83 -8.93 5.42 7.79
CA ARG A 83 -9.25 6.85 7.95
C ARG A 83 -9.15 7.65 6.67
N ARG A 84 -8.24 7.25 5.79
CA ARG A 84 -7.94 7.97 4.56
C ARG A 84 -8.45 7.24 3.31
N ALA A 85 -9.45 6.37 3.49
CA ALA A 85 -10.06 5.63 2.39
C ALA A 85 -10.58 6.60 1.32
N GLY A 86 -10.20 6.36 0.06
CA GLY A 86 -10.52 7.25 -1.05
C GLY A 86 -9.56 8.43 -1.23
N GLU A 87 -8.71 8.72 -0.24
CA GLU A 87 -7.75 9.84 -0.29
C GLU A 87 -6.31 9.37 -0.45
N VAL A 88 -5.95 8.27 0.22
CA VAL A 88 -4.60 7.69 0.20
C VAL A 88 -4.74 6.19 -0.02
N ILE A 89 -3.90 5.65 -0.89
CA ILE A 89 -3.79 4.21 -1.11
C ILE A 89 -2.59 3.73 -0.31
N VAL A 90 -2.81 2.77 0.60
CA VAL A 90 -1.71 2.13 1.34
C VAL A 90 -1.39 0.81 0.67
N ALA A 91 -0.13 0.63 0.28
CA ALA A 91 0.34 -0.59 -0.36
C ALA A 91 1.47 -1.19 0.45
N LYS A 92 1.61 -2.52 0.40
CA LYS A 92 2.66 -3.25 1.10
C LYS A 92 3.52 -4.03 0.11
N VAL A 93 4.84 -3.88 0.22
CA VAL A 93 5.81 -4.61 -0.59
C VAL A 93 6.67 -5.46 0.35
N ASP A 94 6.57 -6.78 0.21
CA ASP A 94 7.43 -7.73 0.91
C ASP A 94 8.81 -7.71 0.25
N THR A 95 9.82 -7.27 0.99
CA THR A 95 11.18 -7.12 0.45
C THR A 95 11.84 -8.46 0.11
N ASP A 96 11.41 -9.55 0.75
CA ASP A 96 11.90 -10.88 0.42
C ASP A 96 11.26 -11.42 -0.86
N ALA A 97 10.00 -11.10 -1.10
CA ALA A 97 9.27 -11.53 -2.31
C ALA A 97 9.61 -10.67 -3.53
N LEU A 98 9.85 -9.38 -3.34
CA LEU A 98 10.11 -8.42 -4.42
C LEU A 98 11.44 -7.67 -4.17
N PRO A 99 12.58 -8.39 -4.12
CA PRO A 99 13.87 -7.76 -3.80
C PRO A 99 14.29 -6.70 -4.81
N GLU A 100 13.95 -6.86 -6.09
CA GLU A 100 14.30 -5.87 -7.11
C GLU A 100 13.57 -4.54 -6.92
N VAL A 101 12.36 -4.54 -6.36
CA VAL A 101 11.63 -3.32 -6.04
C VAL A 101 12.30 -2.62 -4.85
N ALA A 102 12.66 -3.38 -3.81
CA ALA A 102 13.37 -2.84 -2.65
C ALA A 102 14.72 -2.23 -3.06
N GLU A 103 15.47 -2.90 -3.93
CA GLU A 103 16.75 -2.39 -4.44
C GLU A 103 16.58 -1.09 -5.23
N ARG A 104 15.53 -1.00 -6.04
CA ARG A 104 15.25 0.20 -6.85
C ARG A 104 15.17 1.46 -5.99
N PHE A 105 14.62 1.35 -4.78
CA PHE A 105 14.46 2.49 -3.88
C PHE A 105 15.51 2.53 -2.78
N GLY A 106 16.55 1.70 -2.86
CA GLY A 106 17.65 1.70 -1.91
C GLY A 106 17.23 1.39 -0.48
N ILE A 107 16.31 0.44 -0.30
CA ILE A 107 15.79 0.07 1.02
C ILE A 107 16.89 -0.67 1.78
N GLN A 108 17.42 -0.06 2.85
CA GLN A 108 18.48 -0.63 3.68
C GLN A 108 17.99 -1.05 5.06
N SER A 109 16.87 -0.52 5.49
CA SER A 109 16.24 -0.88 6.76
C SER A 109 14.73 -0.97 6.59
N ILE A 110 14.08 -1.79 7.39
CA ILE A 110 12.64 -1.99 7.37
C ILE A 110 12.07 -1.88 8.80
N PRO A 111 10.83 -1.37 8.95
CA PRO A 111 9.99 -0.87 7.88
C PRO A 111 10.51 0.46 7.32
N THR A 112 10.37 0.65 6.03
CA THR A 112 10.55 1.95 5.38
C THR A 112 9.28 2.26 4.62
N MET A 113 8.75 3.45 4.84
CA MET A 113 7.53 3.91 4.19
C MET A 113 7.86 5.05 3.26
N ILE A 114 7.37 4.96 2.02
CA ILE A 114 7.62 5.97 0.99
C ILE A 114 6.28 6.46 0.46
N VAL A 115 6.10 7.76 0.35
CA VAL A 115 4.95 8.36 -0.31
C VAL A 115 5.31 8.67 -1.75
N PHE A 116 4.47 8.21 -2.66
CA PHE A 116 4.55 8.51 -4.08
C PHE A 116 3.36 9.39 -4.49
N ARG A 117 3.66 10.47 -5.19
CA ARG A 117 2.65 11.36 -5.77
C ARG A 117 2.93 11.49 -7.26
N ASN A 118 1.93 11.17 -8.08
CA ASN A 118 2.10 11.19 -9.54
C ASN A 118 3.31 10.37 -10.01
N GLY A 119 3.51 9.21 -9.38
CA GLY A 119 4.58 8.28 -9.73
C GLY A 119 5.97 8.61 -9.18
N SER A 120 6.12 9.73 -8.45
CA SER A 120 7.41 10.15 -7.92
C SER A 120 7.45 10.09 -6.40
N GLU A 121 8.58 9.66 -5.85
CA GLU A 121 8.82 9.68 -4.41
C GLU A 121 8.87 11.13 -3.92
N THR A 122 8.02 11.46 -2.93
CA THR A 122 7.98 12.81 -2.35
C THR A 122 8.46 12.85 -0.90
N ASP A 123 8.23 11.77 -0.15
CA ASP A 123 8.61 11.68 1.26
C ASP A 123 8.99 10.25 1.62
N ARG A 124 9.85 10.11 2.63
CA ARG A 124 10.35 8.81 3.09
C ARG A 124 10.54 8.82 4.60
N LEU A 125 10.23 7.69 5.24
CA LEU A 125 10.36 7.50 6.68
C LEU A 125 10.77 6.07 6.97
N SER A 126 11.80 5.88 7.83
CA SER A 126 12.21 4.55 8.29
C SER A 126 11.90 4.39 9.78
N GLY A 127 11.47 3.18 10.16
CA GLY A 127 11.15 2.83 11.53
C GLY A 127 9.66 2.86 11.83
N ALA A 128 9.27 2.18 12.92
CA ALA A 128 7.87 2.09 13.35
C ALA A 128 7.51 3.28 14.23
N MET A 129 6.31 3.82 14.01
CA MET A 129 5.74 4.88 14.84
C MET A 129 4.22 4.90 14.73
N PRO A 130 3.52 5.62 15.64
CA PRO A 130 2.05 5.71 15.58
C PRO A 130 1.54 6.35 14.28
N ALA A 131 0.32 6.01 13.91
CA ALA A 131 -0.32 6.49 12.68
C ALA A 131 -0.27 8.01 12.52
N SER A 132 -0.59 8.76 13.57
CA SER A 132 -0.57 10.23 13.53
C SER A 132 0.83 10.80 13.25
N ALA A 133 1.86 10.15 13.80
CA ALA A 133 3.25 10.56 13.57
C ALA A 133 3.68 10.23 12.12
N ILE A 134 3.27 9.07 11.61
CA ILE A 134 3.53 8.71 10.20
C ILE A 134 2.89 9.74 9.27
N GLU A 135 1.63 10.07 9.49
CA GLU A 135 0.91 11.04 8.65
C GLU A 135 1.58 12.42 8.70
N ALA A 136 1.98 12.88 9.89
CA ALA A 136 2.65 14.17 10.04
C ALA A 136 4.03 14.19 9.35
N ARG A 137 4.83 13.14 9.54
CA ARG A 137 6.19 13.04 8.99
C ARG A 137 6.19 12.90 7.47
N LEU A 138 5.16 12.29 6.90
CA LEU A 138 5.05 12.04 5.46
C LEU A 138 4.14 13.03 4.74
N SER A 139 3.68 14.06 5.44
CA SER A 139 2.80 15.10 4.89
C SER A 139 1.51 14.53 4.26
N LEU A 140 0.95 13.56 4.92
CA LEU A 140 -0.31 12.94 4.46
C LEU A 140 -1.54 13.61 5.04
#